data_31a7b860b379ef710ef8edf43f1604cc
#
_entry.id   31a7b860b379ef710ef8edf43f1604cc
#
_cell.length_a   1.000
_cell.length_b   1.000
_cell.length_c   1.000
_cell.angle_alpha   90.00
_cell.angle_beta   90.00
_cell.angle_gamma   90.00
#
_symmetry.space_group_name_H-M   'P 1'
#
loop_
_entity.id
_entity.type
_entity.pdbx_description
1 polymer ?
#
loop_
_entity_poly.entity_id
_entity_poly.type
_entity_poly.pdbx_seq_one_letter_code
_entity_poly.pdbx_strand_id
1 'polypeptide(L)'
;VTPTVAAAQKPQVDVVFVLDTTGSMSGLIQTAKEKIWSIASTMASAQPTPEIRVGLVAFRDRGDQYVTQVVDLSADLDSVYATLMEFQADGGGDTPESVNLALHDAVHRMSWSDAQQAYRVIFLVGDAPPHMDYNEVQYPAIVAAARDQGIVINTVQCGQDIATVESWNAIAGLGGGDFLQVEQAGSAVAFDSPFDAQIAELSAKLDATRLFYGNEDEQ
;
A
#
# COMPACT_ATOMS: atom_id res chain seq x y z
N VAL A 1 20.45 16.05 -41.87
CA VAL A 1 20.26 14.99 -40.88
C VAL A 1 19.44 15.62 -39.77
N THR A 2 18.15 15.30 -39.74
CA THR A 2 17.21 15.76 -38.69
C THR A 2 17.50 14.95 -37.40
N PRO A 3 17.77 15.57 -36.26
CA PRO A 3 17.96 14.81 -35.04
C PRO A 3 16.66 14.12 -34.68
N THR A 4 16.67 12.81 -34.60
CA THR A 4 15.57 12.02 -34.03
C THR A 4 15.52 12.37 -32.53
N VAL A 5 14.52 13.13 -32.13
CA VAL A 5 14.23 13.34 -30.68
C VAL A 5 13.84 11.98 -30.11
N ALA A 6 14.71 11.42 -29.28
CA ALA A 6 14.36 10.22 -28.54
C ALA A 6 13.08 10.53 -27.75
N ALA A 7 12.04 9.72 -27.93
CA ALA A 7 10.83 9.84 -27.14
C ALA A 7 11.22 9.72 -25.66
N ALA A 8 10.85 10.71 -24.85
CA ALA A 8 11.08 10.66 -23.43
C ALA A 8 10.43 9.38 -22.86
N GLN A 9 11.21 8.53 -22.22
CA GLN A 9 10.68 7.33 -21.57
C GLN A 9 9.71 7.77 -20.47
N LYS A 10 8.54 7.12 -20.41
CA LYS A 10 7.60 7.37 -19.34
C LYS A 10 8.23 6.96 -18.00
N PRO A 11 8.01 7.74 -16.93
CA PRO A 11 8.40 7.32 -15.59
C PRO A 11 7.81 5.95 -15.26
N GLN A 12 8.61 5.04 -14.72
CA GLN A 12 8.12 3.74 -14.25
C GLN A 12 7.94 3.78 -12.74
N VAL A 13 6.81 3.26 -12.26
CA VAL A 13 6.48 3.22 -10.85
C VAL A 13 6.00 1.82 -10.49
N ASP A 14 6.70 1.17 -9.58
CA ASP A 14 6.32 -0.11 -8.99
C ASP A 14 5.90 0.13 -7.54
N VAL A 15 4.68 -0.25 -7.22
CA VAL A 15 4.09 -0.09 -5.88
C VAL A 15 3.64 -1.44 -5.34
N VAL A 16 4.11 -1.81 -4.16
CA VAL A 16 3.64 -3.02 -3.46
C VAL A 16 2.98 -2.62 -2.15
N PHE A 17 1.74 -3.05 -1.95
CA PHE A 17 1.04 -2.92 -0.68
C PHE A 17 1.14 -4.22 0.10
N VAL A 18 1.73 -4.14 1.30
CA VAL A 18 1.83 -5.21 2.28
C VAL A 18 0.74 -4.98 3.30
N LEU A 19 -0.35 -5.74 3.22
CA LEU A 19 -1.59 -5.51 3.97
C LEU A 19 -1.79 -6.58 5.04
N ASP A 20 -1.92 -6.14 6.27
CA ASP A 20 -2.39 -6.94 7.38
C ASP A 20 -3.87 -7.33 7.16
N THR A 21 -4.13 -8.61 7.23
CA THR A 21 -5.47 -9.19 7.08
C THR A 21 -5.84 -10.07 8.29
N THR A 22 -5.24 -9.80 9.45
CA THR A 22 -5.60 -10.45 10.70
C THR A 22 -6.94 -9.95 11.25
N GLY A 23 -7.52 -10.67 12.21
CA GLY A 23 -8.84 -10.38 12.76
C GLY A 23 -8.94 -9.01 13.45
N SER A 24 -7.84 -8.48 14.00
CA SER A 24 -7.77 -7.13 14.58
C SER A 24 -8.09 -6.03 13.56
N MET A 25 -7.76 -6.27 12.29
CA MET A 25 -8.08 -5.36 11.18
C MET A 25 -9.56 -5.36 10.77
N SER A 26 -10.45 -6.15 11.37
CA SER A 26 -11.85 -6.33 10.93
C SER A 26 -12.64 -5.02 10.80
N GLY A 27 -12.37 -4.04 11.67
CA GLY A 27 -12.98 -2.70 11.61
C GLY A 27 -12.26 -1.71 10.68
N LEU A 28 -11.09 -2.05 10.17
CA LEU A 28 -10.17 -1.14 9.48
C LEU A 28 -9.86 -1.57 8.05
N ILE A 29 -10.01 -2.88 7.75
CA ILE A 29 -9.57 -3.44 6.47
C ILE A 29 -10.26 -2.79 5.27
N GLN A 30 -11.52 -2.43 5.38
CA GLN A 30 -12.24 -1.77 4.29
C GLN A 30 -11.66 -0.37 4.03
N THR A 31 -11.43 0.41 5.08
CA THR A 31 -10.79 1.72 4.98
C THR A 31 -9.35 1.60 4.44
N ALA A 32 -8.59 0.59 4.88
CA ALA A 32 -7.26 0.31 4.36
C ALA A 32 -7.28 0.03 2.86
N LYS A 33 -8.18 -0.83 2.38
CA LYS A 33 -8.35 -1.13 0.95
C LYS A 33 -8.70 0.12 0.12
N GLU A 34 -9.60 0.95 0.61
CA GLU A 34 -9.99 2.20 -0.06
C GLU A 34 -8.80 3.18 -0.14
N LYS A 35 -7.99 3.28 0.93
CA LYS A 35 -6.79 4.10 0.93
C LYS A 35 -5.71 3.56 -0.01
N ILE A 36 -5.46 2.27 0.00
CA ILE A 36 -4.53 1.59 -0.93
C ILE A 36 -4.93 1.93 -2.37
N TRP A 37 -6.21 1.78 -2.71
CA TRP A 37 -6.70 2.06 -4.05
C TRP A 37 -6.61 3.56 -4.41
N SER A 38 -6.89 4.44 -3.45
CA SER A 38 -6.73 5.89 -3.63
C SER A 38 -5.27 6.27 -3.93
N ILE A 39 -4.30 5.69 -3.21
CA ILE A 39 -2.87 5.90 -3.45
C ILE A 39 -2.50 5.42 -4.86
N ALA A 40 -2.85 4.19 -5.22
CA ALA A 40 -2.55 3.60 -6.53
C ALA A 40 -3.14 4.45 -7.68
N SER A 41 -4.40 4.88 -7.55
CA SER A 41 -5.09 5.71 -8.54
C SER A 41 -4.47 7.10 -8.68
N THR A 42 -4.06 7.70 -7.57
CA THR A 42 -3.37 9.00 -7.56
C THR A 42 -2.03 8.91 -8.27
N MET A 43 -1.25 7.87 -8.00
CA MET A 43 0.03 7.63 -8.67
C MET A 43 -0.15 7.39 -10.17
N ALA A 44 -1.17 6.61 -10.57
CA ALA A 44 -1.48 6.35 -11.97
C ALA A 44 -1.89 7.62 -12.74
N SER A 45 -2.47 8.59 -12.04
CA SER A 45 -2.95 9.86 -12.61
C SER A 45 -1.89 10.97 -12.62
N ALA A 46 -0.69 10.74 -12.10
CA ALA A 46 0.39 11.73 -12.03
C ALA A 46 0.81 12.24 -13.41
N GLN A 47 1.37 13.46 -13.43
CA GLN A 47 1.88 14.07 -14.67
C GLN A 47 3.40 14.31 -14.56
N PRO A 48 4.20 13.83 -15.52
CA PRO A 48 3.83 13.03 -16.71
C PRO A 48 3.28 11.65 -16.31
N THR A 49 2.29 11.15 -17.06
CA THR A 49 1.62 9.86 -16.76
C THR A 49 2.64 8.72 -16.71
N PRO A 50 2.82 8.06 -15.56
CA PRO A 50 3.76 6.97 -15.41
C PRO A 50 3.25 5.65 -16.00
N GLU A 51 4.17 4.72 -16.23
CA GLU A 51 3.83 3.30 -16.33
C GLU A 51 3.83 2.72 -14.92
N ILE A 52 2.64 2.50 -14.36
CA ILE A 52 2.47 1.99 -12.99
C ILE A 52 2.21 0.48 -13.01
N ARG A 53 2.85 -0.24 -12.08
CA ARG A 53 2.51 -1.62 -11.74
C ARG A 53 2.25 -1.68 -10.25
N VAL A 54 1.22 -2.44 -9.87
CA VAL A 54 0.81 -2.62 -8.49
C VAL A 54 0.87 -4.10 -8.12
N GLY A 55 1.44 -4.42 -6.96
CA GLY A 55 1.48 -5.75 -6.37
C GLY A 55 0.90 -5.73 -4.95
N LEU A 56 0.48 -6.89 -4.45
CA LEU A 56 -0.08 -7.05 -3.13
C LEU A 56 0.60 -8.20 -2.37
N VAL A 57 0.82 -8.01 -1.07
CA VAL A 57 1.14 -9.07 -0.13
C VAL A 57 0.18 -8.97 1.03
N ALA A 58 -0.82 -9.84 1.08
CA ALA A 58 -1.63 -9.97 2.29
C ALA A 58 -0.91 -10.86 3.29
N PHE A 59 -0.97 -10.53 4.58
CA PHE A 59 -0.37 -11.36 5.61
C PHE A 59 -1.28 -11.54 6.83
N ARG A 60 -1.02 -12.61 7.55
CA ARG A 60 -1.57 -12.97 8.85
C ARG A 60 -0.45 -13.53 9.72
N ASP A 61 -0.76 -14.42 10.67
CA ASP A 61 0.26 -15.06 11.46
C ASP A 61 0.36 -16.57 11.21
N ARG A 62 1.34 -17.22 11.85
CA ARG A 62 1.57 -18.65 11.76
C ARG A 62 0.43 -19.43 12.41
N GLY A 63 -0.08 -20.41 11.68
CA GLY A 63 -1.22 -21.21 12.12
C GLY A 63 -2.56 -20.77 11.52
N ASP A 64 -2.62 -19.61 10.89
CA ASP A 64 -3.76 -19.15 10.13
C ASP A 64 -3.92 -19.88 8.78
N GLN A 65 -4.97 -19.57 8.06
CA GLN A 65 -5.24 -20.13 6.73
C GLN A 65 -4.06 -19.91 5.77
N TYR A 66 -3.36 -18.80 5.90
CA TYR A 66 -2.11 -18.49 5.21
C TYR A 66 -1.27 -17.55 6.11
N VAL A 67 0.03 -17.56 5.91
CA VAL A 67 0.92 -16.56 6.51
C VAL A 67 1.09 -15.39 5.55
N THR A 68 1.33 -15.65 4.27
CA THR A 68 1.37 -14.63 3.22
C THR A 68 0.60 -15.09 1.97
N GLN A 69 -0.02 -14.14 1.28
CA GLN A 69 -0.54 -14.29 -0.08
C GLN A 69 0.07 -13.22 -0.98
N VAL A 70 0.72 -13.62 -2.06
CA VAL A 70 1.48 -12.73 -2.94
C VAL A 70 0.77 -12.62 -4.28
N VAL A 71 0.47 -11.38 -4.70
CA VAL A 71 0.03 -11.01 -6.05
C VAL A 71 1.13 -10.17 -6.66
N ASP A 72 1.79 -10.69 -7.68
CA ASP A 72 2.95 -10.04 -8.29
C ASP A 72 2.59 -8.71 -8.97
N LEU A 73 3.59 -7.89 -9.22
CA LEU A 73 3.45 -6.58 -9.87
C LEU A 73 2.79 -6.70 -11.25
N SER A 74 1.67 -6.03 -11.42
CA SER A 74 0.87 -6.04 -12.65
C SER A 74 0.49 -4.62 -13.08
N ALA A 75 0.46 -4.38 -14.38
CA ALA A 75 -0.11 -3.18 -14.98
C ALA A 75 -1.64 -3.27 -15.16
N ASP A 76 -2.21 -4.46 -14.98
CA ASP A 76 -3.67 -4.67 -14.96
C ASP A 76 -4.23 -4.30 -13.57
N LEU A 77 -4.49 -3.01 -13.40
CA LEU A 77 -4.96 -2.45 -12.13
C LEU A 77 -6.36 -2.97 -11.76
N ASP A 78 -7.19 -3.30 -12.73
CA ASP A 78 -8.56 -3.80 -12.47
C ASP A 78 -8.50 -5.20 -11.82
N SER A 79 -7.64 -6.09 -12.30
CA SER A 79 -7.41 -7.40 -11.68
C SER A 79 -6.81 -7.28 -10.29
N VAL A 80 -5.87 -6.37 -10.08
CA VAL A 80 -5.29 -6.12 -8.75
C VAL A 80 -6.34 -5.57 -7.80
N TYR A 81 -7.18 -4.63 -8.24
CA TYR A 81 -8.28 -4.10 -7.46
C TYR A 81 -9.27 -5.18 -7.04
N ALA A 82 -9.69 -6.04 -7.99
CA ALA A 82 -10.59 -7.13 -7.69
C ALA A 82 -10.02 -8.04 -6.58
N THR A 83 -8.75 -8.44 -6.70
CA THR A 83 -8.07 -9.26 -5.68
C THR A 83 -7.96 -8.53 -4.33
N LEU A 84 -7.63 -7.24 -4.33
CA LEU A 84 -7.57 -6.44 -3.10
C LEU A 84 -8.92 -6.43 -2.38
N MET A 85 -10.03 -6.32 -3.12
CA MET A 85 -11.38 -6.32 -2.55
C MET A 85 -11.80 -7.68 -1.98
N GLU A 86 -11.22 -8.79 -2.44
CA GLU A 86 -11.48 -10.13 -1.92
C GLU A 86 -10.83 -10.39 -0.54
N PHE A 87 -9.76 -9.67 -0.17
CA PHE A 87 -9.13 -9.86 1.14
C PHE A 87 -10.10 -9.55 2.27
N GLN A 88 -10.12 -10.42 3.28
CA GLN A 88 -10.96 -10.29 4.46
C GLN A 88 -10.10 -10.42 5.71
N ALA A 89 -10.45 -9.67 6.74
CA ALA A 89 -9.82 -9.79 8.05
C ALA A 89 -10.32 -11.06 8.74
N ASP A 90 -9.40 -11.95 9.08
CA ASP A 90 -9.67 -13.21 9.78
C ASP A 90 -8.37 -13.79 10.37
N GLY A 91 -8.46 -14.70 11.33
CA GLY A 91 -7.30 -15.25 11.97
C GLY A 91 -6.60 -14.26 12.90
N GLY A 92 -5.29 -14.44 13.10
CA GLY A 92 -4.54 -13.75 14.14
C GLY A 92 -4.96 -14.26 15.51
N GLY A 93 -4.12 -14.96 16.24
CA GLY A 93 -4.46 -15.51 17.56
C GLY A 93 -3.94 -14.65 18.70
N ASP A 94 -2.91 -13.94 18.43
CA ASP A 94 -2.14 -13.11 19.35
C ASP A 94 -1.53 -11.90 18.62
N THR A 95 -0.72 -11.17 19.32
CA THR A 95 0.07 -10.05 18.84
C THR A 95 1.48 -10.29 19.36
N PRO A 96 2.51 -10.25 18.54
CA PRO A 96 2.70 -9.67 17.18
C PRO A 96 2.21 -10.53 16.01
N GLU A 97 2.50 -10.07 14.76
CA GLU A 97 2.12 -10.73 13.50
C GLU A 97 3.32 -10.99 12.57
N SER A 98 3.12 -11.77 11.50
CA SER A 98 4.20 -12.19 10.59
C SER A 98 4.64 -11.08 9.59
N VAL A 99 4.83 -9.86 10.07
CA VAL A 99 5.27 -8.68 9.28
C VAL A 99 6.63 -8.92 8.61
N ASN A 100 7.57 -9.59 9.30
CA ASN A 100 8.90 -9.86 8.75
C ASN A 100 8.82 -10.71 7.48
N LEU A 101 8.04 -11.81 7.50
CA LEU A 101 7.86 -12.66 6.33
C LEU A 101 7.16 -11.92 5.20
N ALA A 102 6.17 -11.10 5.53
CA ALA A 102 5.44 -10.29 4.53
C ALA A 102 6.36 -9.28 3.82
N LEU A 103 7.20 -8.57 4.58
CA LEU A 103 8.21 -7.66 4.02
C LEU A 103 9.26 -8.43 3.21
N HIS A 104 9.71 -9.60 3.71
CA HIS A 104 10.64 -10.45 2.96
C HIS A 104 10.05 -10.84 1.60
N ASP A 105 8.81 -11.28 1.57
CA ASP A 105 8.12 -11.65 0.33
C ASP A 105 7.96 -10.45 -0.61
N ALA A 106 7.60 -9.28 -0.08
CA ALA A 106 7.50 -8.05 -0.88
C ALA A 106 8.84 -7.65 -1.52
N VAL A 107 9.95 -7.83 -0.82
CA VAL A 107 11.28 -7.45 -1.34
C VAL A 107 11.82 -8.49 -2.33
N HIS A 108 11.60 -9.79 -2.08
CA HIS A 108 12.32 -10.85 -2.78
C HIS A 108 11.49 -11.67 -3.76
N ARG A 109 10.15 -11.63 -3.68
CA ARG A 109 9.26 -12.42 -4.54
C ARG A 109 8.53 -11.61 -5.60
N MET A 110 8.62 -10.28 -5.56
CA MET A 110 8.04 -9.40 -6.56
C MET A 110 8.97 -9.23 -7.76
N SER A 111 8.38 -9.16 -8.96
CA SER A 111 9.08 -8.88 -10.21
C SER A 111 9.37 -7.38 -10.38
N TRP A 112 10.18 -6.81 -9.48
CA TRP A 112 10.57 -5.40 -9.52
C TRP A 112 11.23 -5.03 -10.85
N SER A 113 10.99 -3.81 -11.33
CA SER A 113 11.62 -3.29 -12.54
C SER A 113 13.14 -3.15 -12.38
N ASP A 114 13.91 -3.59 -13.35
CA ASP A 114 15.35 -3.37 -13.40
C ASP A 114 15.76 -1.99 -13.92
N ALA A 115 14.78 -1.16 -14.36
CA ALA A 115 15.07 0.15 -14.91
C ALA A 115 15.69 1.06 -13.85
N GLN A 116 16.83 1.70 -14.17
CA GLN A 116 17.56 2.55 -13.23
C GLN A 116 16.74 3.73 -12.68
N GLN A 117 15.76 4.21 -13.45
CA GLN A 117 14.91 5.34 -13.09
C GLN A 117 13.52 4.91 -12.60
N ALA A 118 13.27 3.61 -12.38
CA ALA A 118 12.03 3.16 -11.81
C ALA A 118 11.94 3.59 -10.33
N TYR A 119 10.81 4.20 -9.96
CA TYR A 119 10.48 4.43 -8.56
C TYR A 119 9.86 3.15 -8.00
N ARG A 120 10.46 2.61 -6.94
CA ARG A 120 10.02 1.38 -6.28
C ARG A 120 9.63 1.69 -4.85
N VAL A 121 8.41 1.35 -4.46
CA VAL A 121 7.90 1.68 -3.15
C VAL A 121 7.04 0.55 -2.57
N ILE A 122 7.23 0.31 -1.27
CA ILE A 122 6.38 -0.55 -0.45
C ILE A 122 5.58 0.33 0.51
N PHE A 123 4.29 0.04 0.65
CA PHE A 123 3.44 0.54 1.73
C PHE A 123 3.06 -0.64 2.63
N LEU A 124 3.60 -0.67 3.85
CA LEU A 124 3.21 -1.61 4.89
C LEU A 124 2.02 -1.06 5.66
N VAL A 125 0.89 -1.76 5.65
CA VAL A 125 -0.39 -1.32 6.22
C VAL A 125 -0.90 -2.37 7.22
N GLY A 126 -1.13 -2.01 8.47
CA GLY A 126 -1.64 -2.92 9.50
C GLY A 126 -1.63 -2.30 10.90
N ASP A 127 -1.94 -3.10 11.93
CA ASP A 127 -2.14 -2.63 13.31
C ASP A 127 -1.29 -3.33 14.37
N ALA A 128 -0.42 -4.28 13.98
CA ALA A 128 0.39 -5.09 14.90
C ALA A 128 1.88 -5.02 14.61
N PRO A 129 2.76 -5.15 15.64
CA PRO A 129 4.20 -5.16 15.46
C PRO A 129 4.69 -6.50 14.87
N PRO A 130 5.92 -6.55 14.32
CA PRO A 130 6.51 -7.79 13.82
C PRO A 130 6.89 -8.76 14.95
N HIS A 131 6.75 -10.06 14.73
CA HIS A 131 7.38 -11.09 15.54
C HIS A 131 8.92 -10.97 15.46
N MET A 132 9.54 -10.69 16.60
CA MET A 132 11.01 -10.66 16.72
C MET A 132 11.60 -11.93 17.32
N ASP A 133 10.76 -12.86 17.74
CA ASP A 133 11.07 -14.14 18.35
C ASP A 133 11.07 -15.33 17.36
N TYR A 134 10.51 -15.14 16.19
CA TYR A 134 10.53 -16.16 15.13
C TYR A 134 11.92 -16.33 14.55
N ASN A 135 12.29 -17.61 14.28
CA ASN A 135 13.56 -17.96 13.64
C ASN A 135 13.48 -17.70 12.12
N GLU A 136 13.47 -16.43 11.74
CA GLU A 136 13.39 -15.94 10.36
C GLU A 136 14.22 -14.67 10.20
N VAL A 137 14.38 -14.20 8.95
CA VAL A 137 15.06 -12.92 8.69
C VAL A 137 14.22 -11.80 9.26
N GLN A 138 14.82 -10.97 10.11
CA GLN A 138 14.16 -9.86 10.78
C GLN A 138 14.15 -8.61 9.92
N TYR A 139 13.18 -7.72 10.13
CA TYR A 139 12.97 -6.53 9.31
C TYR A 139 14.22 -5.64 9.11
N PRO A 140 15.16 -5.48 10.06
CA PRO A 140 16.32 -4.63 9.80
C PRO A 140 17.18 -5.12 8.64
N ALA A 141 17.33 -6.42 8.47
CA ALA A 141 18.08 -7.01 7.36
C ALA A 141 17.26 -6.96 6.05
N ILE A 142 15.94 -7.15 6.13
CA ILE A 142 15.05 -7.09 4.97
C ILE A 142 15.01 -5.64 4.42
N VAL A 143 14.88 -4.66 5.29
CA VAL A 143 14.88 -3.23 4.92
C VAL A 143 16.22 -2.81 4.31
N ALA A 144 17.34 -3.31 4.83
CA ALA A 144 18.65 -3.09 4.22
C ALA A 144 18.69 -3.65 2.78
N ALA A 145 18.22 -4.87 2.56
CA ALA A 145 18.12 -5.47 1.23
C ALA A 145 17.18 -4.69 0.29
N ALA A 146 16.07 -4.14 0.80
CA ALA A 146 15.17 -3.28 0.04
C ALA A 146 15.90 -2.00 -0.43
N ARG A 147 16.63 -1.34 0.46
CA ARG A 147 17.42 -0.15 0.12
C ARG A 147 18.49 -0.42 -0.93
N ASP A 148 19.18 -1.54 -0.84
CA ASP A 148 20.19 -1.95 -1.83
C ASP A 148 19.56 -2.14 -3.22
N GLN A 149 18.28 -2.46 -3.30
CA GLN A 149 17.49 -2.53 -4.53
C GLN A 149 16.82 -1.19 -4.91
N GLY A 150 17.03 -0.12 -4.14
CA GLY A 150 16.41 1.18 -4.37
C GLY A 150 14.89 1.19 -4.08
N ILE A 151 14.42 0.31 -3.18
CA ILE A 151 13.03 0.24 -2.74
C ILE A 151 12.86 1.10 -1.48
N VAL A 152 11.92 2.04 -1.51
CA VAL A 152 11.50 2.85 -0.37
C VAL A 152 10.39 2.12 0.39
N ILE A 153 10.40 2.15 1.72
CA ILE A 153 9.35 1.53 2.55
C ILE A 153 8.67 2.59 3.39
N ASN A 154 7.40 2.85 3.09
CA ASN A 154 6.50 3.64 3.93
C ASN A 154 5.68 2.70 4.81
N THR A 155 5.30 3.17 6.00
CA THR A 155 4.43 2.42 6.90
C THR A 155 3.17 3.20 7.22
N VAL A 156 2.03 2.52 7.23
CA VAL A 156 0.71 3.08 7.54
C VAL A 156 0.12 2.28 8.69
N GLN A 157 0.28 2.77 9.90
CA GLN A 157 -0.30 2.12 11.08
C GLN A 157 -1.80 2.40 11.15
N CYS A 158 -2.57 1.34 11.31
CA CYS A 158 -3.98 1.38 11.66
C CYS A 158 -4.11 1.27 13.19
N GLY A 159 -4.81 2.24 13.83
CA GLY A 159 -4.92 2.25 15.29
C GLY A 159 -3.76 2.95 16.01
N GLN A 160 -3.60 2.68 17.33
CA GLN A 160 -2.72 3.46 18.22
C GLN A 160 -1.83 2.59 19.13
N ASP A 161 -1.61 1.32 18.79
CA ASP A 161 -0.74 0.46 19.58
C ASP A 161 0.70 1.00 19.60
N ILE A 162 1.29 1.13 20.80
CA ILE A 162 2.59 1.77 21.00
C ILE A 162 3.74 0.90 20.46
N ALA A 163 3.67 -0.41 20.63
CA ALA A 163 4.71 -1.32 20.13
C ALA A 163 4.74 -1.32 18.60
N THR A 164 3.58 -1.20 17.98
CA THR A 164 3.42 -1.01 16.54
C THR A 164 4.01 0.33 16.10
N VAL A 165 3.71 1.44 16.79
CA VAL A 165 4.29 2.76 16.50
C VAL A 165 5.83 2.70 16.48
N GLU A 166 6.44 2.09 17.50
CA GLU A 166 7.91 2.01 17.62
C GLU A 166 8.54 1.22 16.46
N SER A 167 8.01 0.02 16.18
CA SER A 167 8.54 -0.84 15.13
C SER A 167 8.32 -0.27 13.73
N TRP A 168 7.16 0.33 13.48
CA TRP A 168 6.81 0.84 12.16
C TRP A 168 7.54 2.16 11.84
N ASN A 169 7.75 3.02 12.84
CA ASN A 169 8.67 4.16 12.69
C ASN A 169 10.10 3.70 12.38
N ALA A 170 10.57 2.63 13.04
CA ALA A 170 11.90 2.08 12.78
C ALA A 170 11.99 1.52 11.34
N ILE A 171 10.98 0.77 10.88
CA ILE A 171 10.92 0.22 9.52
C ILE A 171 10.93 1.35 8.48
N ALA A 172 10.07 2.37 8.62
CA ALA A 172 10.01 3.50 7.71
C ALA A 172 11.33 4.29 7.69
N GLY A 173 11.86 4.64 8.86
CA GLY A 173 13.12 5.39 8.98
C GLY A 173 14.32 4.65 8.38
N LEU A 174 14.43 3.34 8.61
CA LEU A 174 15.46 2.50 7.97
C LEU A 174 15.21 2.36 6.46
N GLY A 175 13.95 2.29 6.03
CA GLY A 175 13.52 2.14 4.63
C GLY A 175 13.59 3.42 3.79
N GLY A 176 13.91 4.57 4.42
CA GLY A 176 13.98 5.87 3.74
C GLY A 176 12.60 6.42 3.33
N GLY A 177 11.54 5.93 3.96
CA GLY A 177 10.16 6.37 3.77
C GLY A 177 9.58 7.07 5.00
N ASP A 178 8.27 7.26 4.99
CA ASP A 178 7.50 7.96 6.00
C ASP A 178 6.63 7.01 6.82
N PHE A 179 6.46 7.33 8.11
CA PHE A 179 5.48 6.70 8.99
C PHE A 179 4.19 7.51 8.98
N LEU A 180 3.09 6.85 8.70
CA LEU A 180 1.75 7.41 8.65
C LEU A 180 0.86 6.65 9.64
N GLN A 181 -0.14 7.33 10.21
CA GLN A 181 -1.09 6.72 11.13
C GLN A 181 -2.53 7.03 10.72
N VAL A 182 -3.38 6.01 10.79
CA VAL A 182 -4.83 6.12 10.53
C VAL A 182 -5.57 5.73 11.80
N GLU A 183 -6.45 6.60 12.29
CA GLU A 183 -7.24 6.31 13.48
C GLU A 183 -8.25 5.17 13.27
N GLN A 184 -8.54 4.42 14.33
CA GLN A 184 -9.49 3.30 14.34
C GLN A 184 -10.92 3.69 13.92
N ALA A 185 -11.28 4.96 14.04
CA ALA A 185 -12.58 5.48 13.64
C ALA A 185 -12.72 5.80 12.13
N GLY A 186 -11.72 5.44 11.32
CA GLY A 186 -11.76 5.68 9.87
C GLY A 186 -11.60 7.15 9.46
N SER A 187 -11.39 8.06 10.41
CA SER A 187 -11.00 9.43 10.10
C SER A 187 -9.54 9.44 9.67
N ALA A 188 -9.32 9.35 8.37
CA ALA A 188 -7.99 9.56 7.82
C ALA A 188 -7.50 10.94 8.27
N VAL A 189 -6.32 11.00 8.88
CA VAL A 189 -5.58 12.26 8.99
C VAL A 189 -5.46 12.76 7.55
N ALA A 190 -6.05 13.92 7.28
CA ALA A 190 -5.96 14.53 5.97
C ALA A 190 -4.48 14.90 5.75
N PHE A 191 -3.83 14.19 4.87
CA PHE A 191 -2.54 14.64 4.36
C PHE A 191 -2.83 15.69 3.31
N ASP A 192 -2.33 16.89 3.49
CA ASP A 192 -2.33 17.91 2.45
C ASP A 192 -1.43 17.43 1.30
N SER A 193 -2.05 16.73 0.35
CA SER A 193 -1.40 16.34 -0.89
C SER A 193 -1.44 17.53 -1.85
N PRO A 194 -0.39 17.79 -2.64
CA PRO A 194 -0.43 18.83 -3.67
C PRO A 194 -1.55 18.59 -4.70
N PHE A 195 -2.23 17.45 -4.64
CA PHE A 195 -3.33 17.06 -5.53
C PHE A 195 -4.71 17.22 -4.90
N ASP A 196 -4.83 17.56 -3.61
CA ASP A 196 -6.14 17.66 -2.90
C ASP A 196 -7.07 18.66 -3.56
N ALA A 197 -6.54 19.79 -4.03
CA ALA A 197 -7.32 20.78 -4.77
C ALA A 197 -7.88 20.21 -6.09
N GLN A 198 -7.09 19.39 -6.80
CA GLN A 198 -7.55 18.74 -8.05
C GLN A 198 -8.57 17.64 -7.78
N ILE A 199 -8.38 16.88 -6.71
CA ILE A 199 -9.31 15.81 -6.28
C ILE A 199 -10.66 16.46 -5.89
N ALA A 200 -10.64 17.54 -5.13
CA ALA A 200 -11.86 18.29 -4.76
C ALA A 200 -12.60 18.83 -5.99
N GLU A 201 -11.87 19.39 -6.97
CA GLU A 201 -12.45 19.89 -8.21
C GLU A 201 -13.06 18.77 -9.07
N LEU A 202 -12.37 17.61 -9.17
CA LEU A 202 -12.87 16.45 -9.90
C LEU A 202 -14.09 15.82 -9.23
N SER A 203 -14.11 15.75 -7.89
CA SER A 203 -15.26 15.28 -7.12
C SER A 203 -16.47 16.19 -7.34
N ALA A 204 -16.28 17.49 -7.30
CA ALA A 204 -17.36 18.45 -7.57
C ALA A 204 -17.90 18.33 -9.02
N LYS A 205 -17.02 18.12 -10.00
CA LYS A 205 -17.43 17.87 -11.39
C LYS A 205 -18.19 16.56 -11.55
N LEU A 206 -17.76 15.49 -10.84
CA LEU A 206 -18.43 14.19 -10.85
C LEU A 206 -19.83 14.31 -10.22
N ASP A 207 -19.96 14.99 -9.08
CA ASP A 207 -21.25 15.23 -8.43
C ASP A 207 -22.21 16.05 -9.32
N ALA A 208 -21.70 17.01 -10.07
CA ALA A 208 -22.49 17.79 -11.04
C ALA A 208 -23.00 16.94 -12.22
N THR A 209 -22.42 15.77 -12.49
CA THR A 209 -22.88 14.84 -13.53
C THR A 209 -23.89 13.80 -13.03
N ARG A 210 -24.15 13.73 -11.72
CA ARG A 210 -25.12 12.80 -11.15
C ARG A 210 -26.54 13.18 -11.59
N LEU A 211 -27.18 12.26 -12.29
CA LEU A 211 -28.61 12.33 -12.60
C LEU A 211 -29.37 11.63 -11.46
N PHE A 212 -30.14 12.39 -10.70
CA PHE A 212 -31.03 11.82 -9.68
C PHE A 212 -32.30 11.30 -10.39
N TYR A 213 -32.54 9.99 -10.27
CA TYR A 213 -33.78 9.33 -10.67
C TYR A 213 -34.61 9.08 -9.42
N GLY A 214 -35.78 9.66 -9.31
CA GLY A 214 -36.72 9.49 -8.20
C GLY A 214 -37.63 10.70 -8.01
N ASN A 215 -38.74 10.56 -7.28
CA ASN A 215 -39.62 11.67 -6.93
C ASN A 215 -38.98 12.50 -5.81
N GLU A 216 -39.31 13.79 -5.73
CA GLU A 216 -38.78 14.78 -4.75
C GLU A 216 -38.94 14.34 -3.27
N ASP A 217 -39.81 13.37 -2.97
CA ASP A 217 -40.11 12.88 -1.62
C ASP A 217 -39.17 11.76 -1.15
N GLU A 218 -38.19 11.33 -1.97
CA GLU A 218 -37.22 10.26 -1.66
C GLU A 218 -35.77 10.77 -1.55
N GLN A 219 -35.59 12.08 -1.42
CA GLN A 219 -34.28 12.71 -1.32
C GLN A 219 -33.91 13.05 0.13
#